data_bd94a2bfef41fcd50744c8af02c1bc00
#
_entry.id   bd94a2bfef41fcd50744c8af02c1bc00
#
_cell.length_a   1.000
_cell.length_b   1.000
_cell.length_c   1.000
_cell.angle_alpha   90.00
_cell.angle_beta   90.00
_cell.angle_gamma   90.00
#
_symmetry.space_group_name_H-M   'P 1'
#
loop_
_entity.id
_entity.type
_entity.pdbx_description
1 polymer ?
#
loop_
_entity_poly.entity_id
_entity_poly.type
_entity_poly.pdbx_seq_one_letter_code
_entity_poly.pdbx_strand_id
1 'polypeptide(L)'
;MTSGTSRGGLAILAWLQLVRLPGVITAAADSLSGYVLLNPGWQLHDWDRLIPLAAVSMILYAAGMALNDVADHAVDQAERPGRPIPSGRVRRSHAALFAAIGLVVGPGILYWNREIASVIAMALAACVVAYNLWLKHTSLGPLAMGTCRGLNFFMGLAYSPLCGVELPLAFGLFVVGITMISRSEVAGGSIREIVPGLIVEMAALASLGALALMPGSRPADWDPRHFQAILGISILAAVAIAQLAVGWRAIRSPEPKTIQKLVKTGVLSLVWIHVGLITAVLGPPAALPFVALWVVAFLIARRLYAT
;
A
#
# COMPACT_ATOMS: atom_id res chain seq x y z
N MET A 1 -20.77 -32.92 8.46
CA MET A 1 -19.34 -33.09 8.80
C MET A 1 -18.77 -31.70 9.06
N THR A 2 -18.81 -31.23 10.30
CA THR A 2 -18.24 -29.93 10.71
C THR A 2 -16.73 -30.15 10.92
N SER A 3 -15.93 -29.61 10.00
CA SER A 3 -14.47 -29.60 10.12
C SER A 3 -14.09 -28.78 11.35
N GLY A 4 -13.65 -29.48 12.41
CA GLY A 4 -13.14 -28.85 13.63
C GLY A 4 -11.87 -28.07 13.36
N THR A 5 -11.99 -26.79 13.08
CA THR A 5 -10.85 -25.87 13.15
C THR A 5 -10.35 -25.86 14.59
N SER A 6 -9.13 -26.34 14.82
CA SER A 6 -8.51 -26.35 16.14
C SER A 6 -8.48 -24.92 16.72
N ARG A 7 -8.59 -24.77 18.06
CA ARG A 7 -8.50 -23.45 18.74
C ARG A 7 -7.28 -22.64 18.27
N GLY A 8 -6.17 -23.30 17.95
CA GLY A 8 -4.97 -22.69 17.37
C GLY A 8 -5.20 -22.10 15.97
N GLY A 9 -5.94 -22.80 15.10
CA GLY A 9 -6.25 -22.30 13.75
C GLY A 9 -7.12 -21.05 13.77
N LEU A 10 -8.09 -20.98 14.70
CA LEU A 10 -8.92 -19.77 14.87
C LEU A 10 -8.11 -18.56 15.39
N ALA A 11 -7.13 -18.79 16.26
CA ALA A 11 -6.25 -17.73 16.75
C ALA A 11 -5.35 -17.18 15.62
N ILE A 12 -4.74 -18.07 14.82
CA ILE A 12 -3.94 -17.67 13.67
C ILE A 12 -4.78 -16.85 12.68
N LEU A 13 -5.98 -17.30 12.35
CA LEU A 13 -6.88 -16.57 11.44
C LEU A 13 -7.20 -15.16 11.96
N ALA A 14 -7.44 -15.03 13.28
CA ALA A 14 -7.70 -13.72 13.89
C ALA A 14 -6.50 -12.76 13.75
N TRP A 15 -5.27 -13.26 13.92
CA TRP A 15 -4.06 -12.46 13.71
C TRP A 15 -3.87 -12.06 12.25
N LEU A 16 -4.10 -12.97 11.29
CA LEU A 16 -4.02 -12.68 9.86
C LEU A 16 -5.06 -11.62 9.42
N GLN A 17 -6.25 -11.67 10.03
CA GLN A 17 -7.29 -10.64 9.84
C GLN A 17 -6.88 -9.30 10.45
N LEU A 18 -6.31 -9.29 11.66
CA LEU A 18 -5.85 -8.07 12.35
C LEU A 18 -4.80 -7.32 11.53
N VAL A 19 -3.76 -8.02 11.06
CA VAL A 19 -2.68 -7.41 10.27
C VAL A 19 -3.09 -7.13 8.82
N ARG A 20 -4.29 -7.57 8.41
CA ARG A 20 -4.79 -7.44 7.02
C ARG A 20 -3.79 -8.01 6.02
N LEU A 21 -3.49 -9.30 6.15
CA LEU A 21 -2.41 -9.99 5.41
C LEU A 21 -2.30 -9.66 3.92
N PRO A 22 -3.38 -9.53 3.12
CA PRO A 22 -3.27 -9.08 1.73
C PRO A 22 -2.60 -7.71 1.61
N GLY A 23 -2.88 -6.79 2.54
CA GLY A 23 -2.26 -5.48 2.60
C GLY A 23 -0.77 -5.53 2.95
N VAL A 24 -0.36 -6.47 3.82
CA VAL A 24 1.06 -6.73 4.14
C VAL A 24 1.84 -7.10 2.88
N ILE A 25 1.27 -7.96 2.03
CA ILE A 25 1.91 -8.39 0.78
C ILE A 25 2.03 -7.21 -0.20
N THR A 26 0.99 -6.38 -0.32
CA THR A 26 1.05 -5.18 -1.19
C THR A 26 2.03 -4.15 -0.66
N ALA A 27 2.22 -4.05 0.66
CA ALA A 27 3.23 -3.16 1.22
C ALA A 27 4.66 -3.60 0.85
N ALA A 28 4.95 -4.91 0.86
CA ALA A 28 6.22 -5.42 0.37
C ALA A 28 6.43 -5.07 -1.12
N ALA A 29 5.37 -5.13 -1.94
CA ALA A 29 5.46 -4.74 -3.35
C ALA A 29 5.87 -3.27 -3.53
N ASP A 30 5.44 -2.34 -2.67
CA ASP A 30 5.84 -0.93 -2.75
C ASP A 30 7.37 -0.80 -2.63
N SER A 31 7.95 -1.30 -1.55
CA SER A 31 9.40 -1.17 -1.29
C SER A 31 10.26 -1.94 -2.31
N LEU A 32 9.85 -3.16 -2.65
CA LEU A 32 10.54 -3.97 -3.66
C LEU A 32 10.51 -3.31 -5.04
N SER A 33 9.38 -2.72 -5.44
CA SER A 33 9.28 -2.01 -6.72
C SER A 33 10.18 -0.79 -6.77
N GLY A 34 10.32 -0.07 -5.65
CA GLY A 34 11.27 1.04 -5.54
C GLY A 34 12.70 0.59 -5.80
N TYR A 35 13.13 -0.51 -5.17
CA TYR A 35 14.46 -1.07 -5.40
C TYR A 35 14.67 -1.47 -6.87
N VAL A 36 13.75 -2.23 -7.44
CA VAL A 36 13.83 -2.75 -8.81
C VAL A 36 13.88 -1.63 -9.85
N LEU A 37 13.10 -0.58 -9.69
CA LEU A 37 13.03 0.54 -10.65
C LEU A 37 14.36 1.26 -10.85
N LEU A 38 15.15 1.44 -9.78
CA LEU A 38 16.42 2.16 -9.85
C LEU A 38 17.65 1.25 -9.88
N ASN A 39 17.46 -0.06 -9.88
CA ASN A 39 18.52 -1.05 -10.00
C ASN A 39 18.22 -1.99 -11.16
N PRO A 40 18.36 -1.54 -12.44
CA PRO A 40 17.95 -2.32 -13.61
C PRO A 40 18.73 -3.63 -13.80
N GLY A 41 19.90 -3.74 -13.18
CA GLY A 41 20.70 -4.97 -13.13
C GLY A 41 20.40 -5.89 -11.96
N TRP A 42 19.30 -5.65 -11.21
CA TRP A 42 18.93 -6.49 -10.08
C TRP A 42 18.76 -7.95 -10.49
N GLN A 43 19.18 -8.84 -9.61
CA GLN A 43 19.02 -10.28 -9.82
C GLN A 43 18.47 -10.91 -8.53
N LEU A 44 17.96 -12.13 -8.68
CA LEU A 44 17.45 -12.85 -7.51
C LEU A 44 18.53 -13.11 -6.44
N HIS A 45 19.81 -12.95 -6.73
CA HIS A 45 20.86 -13.08 -5.71
C HIS A 45 21.03 -11.86 -4.81
N ASP A 46 20.37 -10.71 -5.08
CA ASP A 46 20.35 -9.53 -4.19
C ASP A 46 19.49 -9.76 -2.92
N TRP A 47 19.45 -11.02 -2.44
CA TRP A 47 18.67 -11.41 -1.27
C TRP A 47 19.01 -10.64 -0.01
N ASP A 48 20.27 -10.28 0.15
CA ASP A 48 20.78 -9.49 1.26
C ASP A 48 20.14 -8.12 1.37
N ARG A 49 19.57 -7.58 0.28
CA ARG A 49 18.83 -6.31 0.21
C ARG A 49 17.34 -6.52 0.10
N LEU A 50 16.90 -7.40 -0.78
CA LEU A 50 15.48 -7.63 -1.06
C LEU A 50 14.72 -8.19 0.15
N ILE A 51 15.31 -9.16 0.88
CA ILE A 51 14.65 -9.78 2.03
C ILE A 51 14.49 -8.79 3.20
N PRO A 52 15.53 -8.08 3.66
CA PRO A 52 15.36 -7.08 4.71
C PRO A 52 14.36 -5.98 4.32
N LEU A 53 14.42 -5.49 3.08
CA LEU A 53 13.53 -4.46 2.57
C LEU A 53 12.06 -4.90 2.61
N ALA A 54 11.76 -6.09 2.09
CA ALA A 54 10.42 -6.67 2.15
C ALA A 54 9.97 -6.91 3.59
N ALA A 55 10.85 -7.48 4.43
CA ALA A 55 10.53 -7.77 5.83
C ALA A 55 10.19 -6.51 6.61
N VAL A 56 10.97 -5.44 6.46
CA VAL A 56 10.72 -4.15 7.14
C VAL A 56 9.38 -3.56 6.70
N SER A 57 9.13 -3.52 5.39
CA SER A 57 7.86 -3.05 4.84
C SER A 57 6.67 -3.83 5.41
N MET A 58 6.76 -5.17 5.43
CA MET A 58 5.72 -6.06 5.96
C MET A 58 5.51 -5.86 7.47
N ILE A 59 6.58 -5.75 8.24
CA ILE A 59 6.54 -5.56 9.70
C ILE A 59 5.91 -4.21 10.03
N LEU A 60 6.35 -3.12 9.39
CA LEU A 60 5.82 -1.77 9.65
C LEU A 60 4.35 -1.65 9.25
N TYR A 61 3.95 -2.27 8.13
CA TYR A 61 2.54 -2.30 7.75
C TYR A 61 1.70 -3.09 8.75
N ALA A 62 2.12 -4.30 9.13
CA ALA A 62 1.41 -5.14 10.09
C ALA A 62 1.29 -4.48 11.46
N ALA A 63 2.39 -3.87 11.94
CA ALA A 63 2.41 -3.10 13.17
C ALA A 63 1.46 -1.90 13.12
N GLY A 64 1.43 -1.18 11.99
CA GLY A 64 0.53 -0.07 11.76
C GLY A 64 -0.95 -0.49 11.79
N MET A 65 -1.30 -1.64 11.20
CA MET A 65 -2.67 -2.18 11.25
C MET A 65 -3.07 -2.58 12.67
N ALA A 66 -2.17 -3.25 13.41
CA ALA A 66 -2.41 -3.61 14.80
C ALA A 66 -2.58 -2.34 15.69
N LEU A 67 -1.73 -1.33 15.49
CA LEU A 67 -1.84 -0.05 16.20
C LEU A 67 -3.15 0.66 15.89
N ASN A 68 -3.59 0.62 14.62
CA ASN A 68 -4.88 1.20 14.21
C ASN A 68 -6.05 0.59 14.98
N ASP A 69 -6.13 -0.75 15.02
CA ASP A 69 -7.22 -1.45 15.68
C ASP A 69 -7.14 -1.31 17.23
N VAL A 70 -5.93 -1.16 17.81
CA VAL A 70 -5.73 -0.84 19.22
C VAL A 70 -6.23 0.57 19.56
N ALA A 71 -5.93 1.56 18.71
CA ALA A 71 -6.35 2.95 18.88
C ALA A 71 -7.86 3.11 18.71
N ASP A 72 -8.45 2.43 17.73
CA ASP A 72 -9.88 2.51 17.39
C ASP A 72 -10.76 1.58 18.22
N HIS A 73 -10.23 0.90 19.25
CA HIS A 73 -10.95 -0.13 19.99
C HIS A 73 -12.36 0.27 20.44
N ALA A 74 -12.51 1.48 20.99
CA ALA A 74 -13.82 1.96 21.49
C ALA A 74 -14.83 2.15 20.35
N VAL A 75 -14.40 2.70 19.22
CA VAL A 75 -15.25 2.91 18.05
C VAL A 75 -15.60 1.56 17.41
N ASP A 76 -14.61 0.68 17.24
CA ASP A 76 -14.81 -0.64 16.66
C ASP A 76 -15.69 -1.56 17.52
N GLN A 77 -15.70 -1.37 18.83
CA GLN A 77 -16.59 -2.12 19.73
C GLN A 77 -18.05 -1.77 19.47
N ALA A 78 -18.34 -0.50 19.13
CA ALA A 78 -19.69 -0.03 18.82
C ALA A 78 -20.10 -0.36 17.38
N GLU A 79 -19.22 -0.12 16.40
CA GLU A 79 -19.57 -0.17 14.98
C GLU A 79 -19.25 -1.53 14.31
N ARG A 80 -18.22 -2.23 14.80
CA ARG A 80 -17.65 -3.44 14.16
C ARG A 80 -17.25 -4.51 15.19
N PRO A 81 -18.21 -4.99 16.03
CA PRO A 81 -17.93 -5.91 17.15
C PRO A 81 -17.31 -7.25 16.69
N GLY A 82 -17.45 -7.61 15.41
CA GLY A 82 -16.83 -8.83 14.83
C GLY A 82 -15.33 -8.72 14.52
N ARG A 83 -14.70 -7.53 14.68
CA ARG A 83 -13.24 -7.40 14.49
C ARG A 83 -12.45 -8.20 15.53
N PRO A 84 -11.17 -8.57 15.24
CA PRO A 84 -10.37 -9.45 16.12
C PRO A 84 -10.24 -8.98 17.55
N ILE A 85 -10.03 -7.67 17.81
CA ILE A 85 -9.87 -7.12 19.17
C ILE A 85 -11.22 -6.98 19.88
N PRO A 86 -12.24 -6.30 19.30
CA PRO A 86 -13.55 -6.18 19.95
C PRO A 86 -14.20 -7.52 20.28
N SER A 87 -14.07 -8.53 19.39
CA SER A 87 -14.61 -9.88 19.62
C SER A 87 -13.84 -10.71 20.64
N GLY A 88 -12.74 -10.20 21.21
CA GLY A 88 -11.89 -10.92 22.17
C GLY A 88 -11.01 -12.02 21.55
N ARG A 89 -11.04 -12.23 20.23
CA ARG A 89 -10.19 -13.23 19.54
C ARG A 89 -8.70 -12.88 19.61
N VAL A 90 -8.37 -11.59 19.71
CA VAL A 90 -7.02 -11.08 19.98
C VAL A 90 -7.08 -10.11 21.16
N ARG A 91 -6.23 -10.33 22.18
CA ARG A 91 -6.13 -9.42 23.33
C ARG A 91 -5.53 -8.08 22.90
N ARG A 92 -6.17 -6.97 23.27
CA ARG A 92 -5.71 -5.60 22.96
C ARG A 92 -4.24 -5.37 23.39
N SER A 93 -3.85 -5.87 24.58
CA SER A 93 -2.47 -5.75 25.07
C SER A 93 -1.45 -6.49 24.20
N HIS A 94 -1.79 -7.67 23.70
CA HIS A 94 -0.91 -8.41 22.79
C HIS A 94 -0.77 -7.69 21.44
N ALA A 95 -1.86 -7.14 20.91
CA ALA A 95 -1.83 -6.35 19.69
C ALA A 95 -1.00 -5.06 19.85
N ALA A 96 -1.11 -4.38 21.00
CA ALA A 96 -0.32 -3.20 21.32
C ALA A 96 1.18 -3.52 21.44
N LEU A 97 1.52 -4.62 22.12
CA LEU A 97 2.91 -5.08 22.25
C LEU A 97 3.50 -5.46 20.87
N PHE A 98 2.73 -6.20 20.05
CA PHE A 98 3.12 -6.54 18.69
C PHE A 98 3.40 -5.29 17.84
N ALA A 99 2.51 -4.29 17.91
CA ALA A 99 2.68 -3.01 17.21
C ALA A 99 3.94 -2.28 17.68
N ALA A 100 4.14 -2.15 19.00
CA ALA A 100 5.32 -1.47 19.56
C ALA A 100 6.63 -2.16 19.15
N ILE A 101 6.69 -3.49 19.26
CA ILE A 101 7.88 -4.25 18.85
C ILE A 101 8.12 -4.07 17.34
N GLY A 102 7.10 -4.20 16.49
CA GLY A 102 7.25 -4.08 15.05
C GLY A 102 7.73 -2.70 14.61
N LEU A 103 7.24 -1.63 15.25
CA LEU A 103 7.64 -0.24 14.96
C LEU A 103 9.09 0.07 15.35
N VAL A 104 9.65 -0.65 16.33
CA VAL A 104 11.05 -0.51 16.76
C VAL A 104 11.97 -1.45 15.98
N VAL A 105 11.61 -2.73 15.90
CA VAL A 105 12.42 -3.77 15.25
C VAL A 105 12.48 -3.57 13.74
N GLY A 106 11.37 -3.14 13.11
CA GLY A 106 11.34 -2.93 11.66
C GLY A 106 12.48 -2.03 11.18
N PRO A 107 12.57 -0.75 11.60
CA PRO A 107 13.68 0.11 11.22
C PRO A 107 15.04 -0.43 11.64
N GLY A 108 15.13 -1.11 12.79
CA GLY A 108 16.35 -1.71 13.31
C GLY A 108 16.98 -2.75 12.38
N ILE A 109 16.18 -3.48 11.60
CA ILE A 109 16.68 -4.45 10.61
C ILE A 109 17.56 -3.77 9.55
N LEU A 110 17.18 -2.58 9.09
CA LEU A 110 17.94 -1.82 8.08
C LEU A 110 19.06 -0.98 8.70
N TYR A 111 18.96 -0.64 9.98
CA TYR A 111 19.96 0.18 10.67
C TYR A 111 21.36 -0.45 10.64
N TRP A 112 21.45 -1.77 10.67
CA TRP A 112 22.72 -2.49 10.62
C TRP A 112 23.52 -2.22 9.34
N ASN A 113 22.84 -1.96 8.24
CA ASN A 113 23.47 -1.66 6.94
C ASN A 113 23.84 -0.17 6.78
N ARG A 114 23.49 0.70 7.74
CA ARG A 114 23.73 2.16 7.77
C ARG A 114 23.29 2.90 6.51
N GLU A 115 22.28 2.40 5.82
CA GLU A 115 21.80 2.97 4.57
C GLU A 115 20.72 4.04 4.83
N ILE A 116 20.54 4.97 3.87
CA ILE A 116 19.46 5.98 3.89
C ILE A 116 18.09 5.31 4.06
N ALA A 117 17.92 4.11 3.54
CA ALA A 117 16.70 3.31 3.71
C ALA A 117 16.31 3.11 5.19
N SER A 118 17.27 2.99 6.11
CA SER A 118 16.98 2.88 7.56
C SER A 118 16.39 4.16 8.14
N VAL A 119 16.89 5.33 7.70
CA VAL A 119 16.35 6.63 8.11
C VAL A 119 14.92 6.80 7.59
N ILE A 120 14.67 6.40 6.35
CA ILE A 120 13.31 6.42 5.76
C ILE A 120 12.38 5.46 6.50
N ALA A 121 12.86 4.26 6.89
CA ALA A 121 12.09 3.33 7.70
C ALA A 121 11.71 3.89 9.08
N MET A 122 12.63 4.63 9.73
CA MET A 122 12.33 5.35 10.98
C MET A 122 11.30 6.46 10.77
N ALA A 123 11.44 7.24 9.70
CA ALA A 123 10.45 8.27 9.34
C ALA A 123 9.07 7.65 9.04
N LEU A 124 9.04 6.50 8.36
CA LEU A 124 7.81 5.74 8.12
C LEU A 124 7.18 5.27 9.43
N ALA A 125 7.95 4.69 10.35
CA ALA A 125 7.46 4.25 11.66
C ALA A 125 6.87 5.44 12.45
N ALA A 126 7.56 6.57 12.49
CA ALA A 126 7.07 7.79 13.14
C ALA A 126 5.78 8.31 12.48
N CYS A 127 5.69 8.30 11.15
CA CYS A 127 4.49 8.69 10.41
C CYS A 127 3.31 7.75 10.69
N VAL A 128 3.54 6.43 10.78
CA VAL A 128 2.53 5.43 11.15
C VAL A 128 1.98 5.69 12.56
N VAL A 129 2.85 6.01 13.53
CA VAL A 129 2.43 6.37 14.89
C VAL A 129 1.61 7.66 14.88
N ALA A 130 2.11 8.71 14.24
CA ALA A 130 1.43 10.00 14.14
C ALA A 130 0.06 9.88 13.46
N TYR A 131 -0.02 9.11 12.37
CA TYR A 131 -1.28 8.83 11.70
C TYR A 131 -2.28 8.16 12.64
N ASN A 132 -1.90 7.05 13.26
CA ASN A 132 -2.83 6.23 14.04
C ASN A 132 -3.30 6.88 15.33
N LEU A 133 -2.44 7.67 15.98
CA LEU A 133 -2.78 8.26 17.29
C LEU A 133 -3.43 9.64 17.16
N TRP A 134 -3.11 10.42 16.11
CA TRP A 134 -3.56 11.82 16.03
C TRP A 134 -4.12 12.21 14.66
N LEU A 135 -3.36 12.01 13.56
CA LEU A 135 -3.64 12.66 12.28
C LEU A 135 -4.86 12.10 11.55
N LYS A 136 -5.19 10.82 11.72
CA LYS A 136 -6.30 10.17 11.01
C LYS A 136 -7.67 10.84 11.25
N HIS A 137 -7.85 11.48 12.41
CA HIS A 137 -9.08 12.19 12.76
C HIS A 137 -9.08 13.67 12.34
N THR A 138 -8.00 14.16 11.73
CA THR A 138 -7.83 15.53 11.25
C THR A 138 -7.96 15.62 9.74
N SER A 139 -7.99 16.85 9.22
CA SER A 139 -7.91 17.09 7.76
C SER A 139 -6.62 16.60 7.13
N LEU A 140 -5.54 16.44 7.92
CA LEU A 140 -4.23 15.93 7.48
C LEU A 140 -4.16 14.41 7.36
N GLY A 141 -5.19 13.68 7.79
CA GLY A 141 -5.20 12.19 7.72
C GLY A 141 -4.88 11.63 6.34
N PRO A 142 -5.54 12.09 5.25
CA PRO A 142 -5.21 11.61 3.92
C PRO A 142 -3.74 11.84 3.54
N LEU A 143 -3.19 13.02 3.84
CA LEU A 143 -1.77 13.33 3.61
C LEU A 143 -0.86 12.40 4.40
N ALA A 144 -1.13 12.17 5.67
CA ALA A 144 -0.34 11.27 6.51
C ALA A 144 -0.37 9.82 5.98
N MET A 145 -1.52 9.31 5.53
CA MET A 145 -1.62 7.98 4.93
C MET A 145 -0.85 7.90 3.61
N GLY A 146 -0.97 8.92 2.73
CA GLY A 146 -0.20 9.01 1.51
C GLY A 146 1.30 9.09 1.77
N THR A 147 1.72 9.84 2.80
CA THR A 147 3.13 9.92 3.23
C THR A 147 3.62 8.56 3.70
N CYS A 148 2.86 7.80 4.49
CA CYS A 148 3.25 6.45 4.89
C CYS A 148 3.52 5.56 3.68
N ARG A 149 2.66 5.58 2.67
CA ARG A 149 2.82 4.76 1.47
C ARG A 149 3.95 5.27 0.57
N GLY A 150 4.07 6.59 0.40
CA GLY A 150 5.19 7.21 -0.30
C GLY A 150 6.53 6.88 0.32
N LEU A 151 6.68 6.98 1.65
CA LEU A 151 7.89 6.60 2.37
C LEU A 151 8.22 5.11 2.22
N ASN A 152 7.20 4.23 2.24
CA ASN A 152 7.40 2.80 2.02
C ASN A 152 7.98 2.50 0.62
N PHE A 153 7.50 3.17 -0.41
CA PHE A 153 8.04 3.08 -1.76
C PHE A 153 9.44 3.71 -1.84
N PHE A 154 9.63 4.89 -1.22
CA PHE A 154 10.90 5.60 -1.18
C PHE A 154 12.01 4.80 -0.50
N MET A 155 11.69 4.01 0.52
CA MET A 155 12.64 3.14 1.21
C MET A 155 13.35 2.19 0.23
N GLY A 156 12.64 1.69 -0.80
CA GLY A 156 13.26 0.88 -1.87
C GLY A 156 14.09 1.69 -2.85
N LEU A 157 13.62 2.88 -3.26
CA LEU A 157 14.35 3.78 -4.16
C LEU A 157 15.67 4.26 -3.56
N ALA A 158 15.75 4.39 -2.23
CA ALA A 158 16.90 4.89 -1.50
C ALA A 158 18.16 4.02 -1.57
N TYR A 159 18.08 2.83 -2.16
CA TYR A 159 19.24 2.00 -2.49
C TYR A 159 20.02 2.49 -3.73
N SER A 160 19.49 3.47 -4.44
CA SER A 160 20.13 4.07 -5.60
C SER A 160 20.52 5.53 -5.33
N PRO A 161 21.73 5.99 -5.74
CA PRO A 161 22.11 7.40 -5.66
C PRO A 161 21.27 8.29 -6.59
N LEU A 162 20.55 7.69 -7.53
CA LEU A 162 19.65 8.40 -8.46
C LEU A 162 18.23 8.58 -7.91
N CYS A 163 18.00 8.25 -6.63
CA CYS A 163 16.67 8.36 -6.04
C CYS A 163 16.23 9.84 -5.96
N GLY A 164 15.10 10.14 -6.60
CA GLY A 164 14.36 11.38 -6.45
C GLY A 164 13.14 11.17 -5.57
N VAL A 165 12.57 12.26 -5.09
CA VAL A 165 11.34 12.24 -4.27
C VAL A 165 10.06 12.27 -5.09
N GLU A 166 10.16 12.49 -6.40
CA GLU A 166 9.04 12.73 -7.31
C GLU A 166 8.14 11.51 -7.44
N LEU A 167 8.73 10.31 -7.65
CA LEU A 167 8.00 9.05 -7.74
C LEU A 167 7.26 8.71 -6.45
N PRO A 168 7.92 8.71 -5.26
CA PRO A 168 7.21 8.44 -4.01
C PRO A 168 6.17 9.49 -3.65
N LEU A 169 6.37 10.76 -4.00
CA LEU A 169 5.36 11.79 -3.83
C LEU A 169 4.13 11.54 -4.71
N ALA A 170 4.33 11.26 -6.00
CA ALA A 170 3.24 10.98 -6.91
C ALA A 170 2.47 9.70 -6.50
N PHE A 171 3.19 8.64 -6.09
CA PHE A 171 2.56 7.43 -5.56
C PHE A 171 1.79 7.69 -4.26
N GLY A 172 2.37 8.45 -3.34
CA GLY A 172 1.71 8.89 -2.11
C GLY A 172 0.44 9.70 -2.38
N LEU A 173 0.45 10.60 -3.37
CA LEU A 173 -0.72 11.39 -3.78
C LEU A 173 -1.87 10.50 -4.28
N PHE A 174 -1.61 9.41 -4.97
CA PHE A 174 -2.66 8.47 -5.34
C PHE A 174 -3.35 7.89 -4.08
N VAL A 175 -2.58 7.56 -3.05
CA VAL A 175 -3.12 7.08 -1.78
C VAL A 175 -3.84 8.19 -1.00
N VAL A 176 -3.40 9.45 -1.11
CA VAL A 176 -4.15 10.60 -0.58
C VAL A 176 -5.56 10.62 -1.18
N GLY A 177 -5.69 10.50 -2.50
CA GLY A 177 -6.99 10.47 -3.19
C GLY A 177 -7.90 9.35 -2.67
N ILE A 178 -7.38 8.10 -2.60
CA ILE A 178 -8.12 6.96 -2.01
C ILE A 178 -8.59 7.29 -0.59
N THR A 179 -7.71 7.87 0.24
CA THR A 179 -8.03 8.13 1.66
C THR A 179 -9.02 9.28 1.81
N MET A 180 -9.00 10.28 0.93
CA MET A 180 -10.03 11.32 0.88
C MET A 180 -11.41 10.70 0.62
N ILE A 181 -11.52 9.82 -0.36
CA ILE A 181 -12.77 9.12 -0.70
C ILE A 181 -13.22 8.20 0.44
N SER A 182 -12.30 7.49 1.10
CA SER A 182 -12.63 6.52 2.15
C SER A 182 -13.29 7.13 3.39
N ARG A 183 -13.14 8.42 3.62
CA ARG A 183 -13.81 9.12 4.72
C ARG A 183 -15.34 9.12 4.61
N SER A 184 -15.84 8.96 3.40
CA SER A 184 -17.27 8.93 3.11
C SER A 184 -17.87 7.51 3.11
N GLU A 185 -17.08 6.47 3.42
CA GLU A 185 -17.53 5.08 3.33
C GLU A 185 -18.67 4.71 4.28
N VAL A 186 -18.69 5.30 5.47
CA VAL A 186 -19.61 4.90 6.54
C VAL A 186 -20.95 5.65 6.44
N ALA A 187 -20.89 6.96 6.21
CA ALA A 187 -22.07 7.82 6.24
C ALA A 187 -22.80 7.94 4.89
N GLY A 188 -22.22 7.37 3.83
CA GLY A 188 -22.58 7.77 2.47
C GLY A 188 -21.95 9.12 2.14
N GLY A 189 -21.32 9.23 0.96
CA GLY A 189 -20.58 10.42 0.57
C GLY A 189 -21.41 11.41 -0.22
N SER A 190 -20.91 12.62 -0.27
CA SER A 190 -21.35 13.63 -1.24
C SER A 190 -20.40 13.66 -2.44
N ILE A 191 -20.89 14.17 -3.57
CA ILE A 191 -20.06 14.46 -4.76
C ILE A 191 -18.86 15.32 -4.38
N ARG A 192 -19.03 16.25 -3.42
CA ARG A 192 -17.98 17.17 -2.93
C ARG A 192 -16.80 16.46 -2.26
N GLU A 193 -16.98 15.23 -1.80
CA GLU A 193 -15.94 14.43 -1.14
C GLU A 193 -15.28 13.46 -2.15
N ILE A 194 -16.07 12.87 -3.04
CA ILE A 194 -15.59 11.87 -4.01
C ILE A 194 -14.77 12.53 -5.13
N VAL A 195 -15.27 13.64 -5.70
CA VAL A 195 -14.64 14.27 -6.88
C VAL A 195 -13.23 14.78 -6.62
N PRO A 196 -12.94 15.51 -5.52
CA PRO A 196 -11.57 15.93 -5.22
C PRO A 196 -10.60 14.75 -5.07
N GLY A 197 -11.03 13.67 -4.42
CA GLY A 197 -10.22 12.46 -4.29
C GLY A 197 -9.87 11.85 -5.66
N LEU A 198 -10.85 11.72 -6.56
CA LEU A 198 -10.63 11.24 -7.93
C LEU A 198 -9.70 12.16 -8.73
N ILE A 199 -9.83 13.48 -8.59
CA ILE A 199 -8.93 14.44 -9.26
C ILE A 199 -7.49 14.22 -8.79
N VAL A 200 -7.28 14.06 -7.48
CA VAL A 200 -5.95 13.79 -6.91
C VAL A 200 -5.39 12.45 -7.42
N GLU A 201 -6.21 11.39 -7.50
CA GLU A 201 -5.79 10.11 -8.07
C GLU A 201 -5.38 10.23 -9.54
N MET A 202 -6.16 10.94 -10.35
CA MET A 202 -5.86 11.12 -11.78
C MET A 202 -4.60 11.96 -11.98
N ALA A 203 -4.43 13.05 -11.21
CA ALA A 203 -3.21 13.86 -11.24
C ALA A 203 -1.98 13.03 -10.84
N ALA A 204 -2.10 12.18 -9.82
CA ALA A 204 -1.04 11.26 -9.40
C ALA A 204 -0.66 10.27 -10.50
N LEU A 205 -1.64 9.61 -11.13
CA LEU A 205 -1.40 8.67 -12.23
C LEU A 205 -0.76 9.35 -13.45
N ALA A 206 -1.22 10.56 -13.81
CA ALA A 206 -0.63 11.35 -14.88
C ALA A 206 0.83 11.72 -14.56
N SER A 207 1.12 12.14 -13.32
CA SER A 207 2.47 12.43 -12.85
C SER A 207 3.38 11.21 -12.90
N LEU A 208 2.91 10.06 -12.42
CA LEU A 208 3.66 8.79 -12.48
C LEU A 208 3.96 8.38 -13.94
N GLY A 209 2.98 8.51 -14.83
CA GLY A 209 3.18 8.25 -16.26
C GLY A 209 4.20 9.20 -16.89
N ALA A 210 4.13 10.49 -16.60
CA ALA A 210 5.09 11.49 -17.08
C ALA A 210 6.51 11.19 -16.55
N LEU A 211 6.64 10.91 -15.24
CA LEU A 211 7.94 10.56 -14.62
C LEU A 211 8.54 9.29 -15.22
N ALA A 212 7.72 8.26 -15.49
CA ALA A 212 8.18 7.05 -16.16
C ALA A 212 8.68 7.33 -17.58
N LEU A 213 8.30 8.43 -18.19
CA LEU A 213 8.74 8.85 -19.54
C LEU A 213 9.91 9.84 -19.53
N MET A 214 10.43 10.30 -18.41
CA MET A 214 11.55 11.24 -18.32
C MET A 214 12.91 10.56 -18.58
N PRO A 215 13.88 11.23 -19.22
CA PRO A 215 15.18 10.65 -19.58
C PRO A 215 16.01 10.12 -18.40
N GLY A 216 15.93 10.77 -17.22
CA GLY A 216 16.73 10.40 -16.05
C GLY A 216 16.33 9.12 -15.32
N SER A 217 15.16 8.56 -15.61
CA SER A 217 14.65 7.32 -14.98
C SER A 217 14.92 6.06 -15.83
N ARG A 218 15.78 6.14 -16.86
CA ARG A 218 15.85 5.13 -17.91
C ARG A 218 17.28 4.72 -18.24
N PRO A 219 17.50 3.49 -18.78
CA PRO A 219 18.74 3.11 -19.43
C PRO A 219 19.10 4.11 -20.56
N ALA A 220 20.39 4.31 -20.81
CA ALA A 220 20.89 5.29 -21.77
C ALA A 220 20.44 5.03 -23.23
N ASP A 221 20.09 3.80 -23.55
CA ASP A 221 19.61 3.33 -24.85
C ASP A 221 18.07 3.29 -24.98
N TRP A 222 17.36 3.83 -23.97
CA TRP A 222 15.90 3.79 -23.95
C TRP A 222 15.28 4.77 -24.99
N ASP A 223 14.36 4.26 -25.80
CA ASP A 223 13.51 5.04 -26.72
C ASP A 223 12.05 5.00 -26.24
N PRO A 224 11.35 6.16 -26.07
CA PRO A 224 9.91 6.21 -25.71
C PRO A 224 9.01 5.42 -26.66
N ARG A 225 9.44 5.17 -27.87
CA ARG A 225 8.71 4.36 -28.86
C ARG A 225 8.80 2.86 -28.61
N HIS A 226 9.63 2.42 -27.67
CA HIS A 226 9.70 1.01 -27.32
C HIS A 226 8.36 0.48 -26.80
N PHE A 227 7.99 -0.72 -27.23
CA PHE A 227 6.76 -1.40 -26.87
C PHE A 227 6.52 -1.44 -25.36
N GLN A 228 7.57 -1.60 -24.55
CA GLN A 228 7.50 -1.62 -23.10
C GLN A 228 6.95 -0.32 -22.49
N ALA A 229 7.35 0.85 -23.02
CA ALA A 229 6.85 2.13 -22.55
C ALA A 229 5.35 2.28 -22.82
N ILE A 230 4.93 1.94 -24.04
CA ILE A 230 3.52 1.97 -24.43
C ILE A 230 2.73 1.02 -23.55
N LEU A 231 3.21 -0.20 -23.33
CA LEU A 231 2.53 -1.19 -22.51
C LEU A 231 2.40 -0.72 -21.05
N GLY A 232 3.48 -0.21 -20.44
CA GLY A 232 3.45 0.27 -19.06
C GLY A 232 2.50 1.45 -18.87
N ILE A 233 2.51 2.43 -19.79
CA ILE A 233 1.56 3.55 -19.78
C ILE A 233 0.13 3.05 -20.00
N SER A 234 -0.08 2.05 -20.85
CA SER A 234 -1.42 1.45 -21.05
C SER A 234 -1.94 0.79 -19.78
N ILE A 235 -1.07 0.17 -18.97
CA ILE A 235 -1.45 -0.37 -17.65
C ILE A 235 -1.87 0.76 -16.70
N LEU A 236 -1.11 1.86 -16.62
CA LEU A 236 -1.50 3.01 -15.79
C LEU A 236 -2.81 3.64 -16.27
N ALA A 237 -3.01 3.75 -17.58
CA ALA A 237 -4.27 4.21 -18.16
C ALA A 237 -5.43 3.28 -17.83
N ALA A 238 -5.24 1.96 -17.85
CA ALA A 238 -6.25 1.00 -17.46
C ALA A 238 -6.65 1.16 -15.97
N VAL A 239 -5.69 1.44 -15.08
CA VAL A 239 -5.96 1.78 -13.68
C VAL A 239 -6.81 3.06 -13.60
N ALA A 240 -6.45 4.11 -14.34
CA ALA A 240 -7.20 5.37 -14.37
C ALA A 240 -8.65 5.15 -14.87
N ILE A 241 -8.81 4.40 -15.95
CA ILE A 241 -10.13 4.07 -16.51
C ILE A 241 -10.98 3.28 -15.51
N ALA A 242 -10.39 2.29 -14.83
CA ALA A 242 -11.08 1.51 -13.81
C ALA A 242 -11.56 2.38 -12.64
N GLN A 243 -10.70 3.27 -12.14
CA GLN A 243 -11.04 4.23 -11.07
C GLN A 243 -12.14 5.20 -11.52
N LEU A 244 -12.04 5.77 -12.72
CA LEU A 244 -13.07 6.67 -13.26
C LEU A 244 -14.40 5.96 -13.49
N ALA A 245 -14.38 4.73 -14.00
CA ALA A 245 -15.60 3.96 -14.25
C ALA A 245 -16.35 3.61 -12.94
N VAL A 246 -15.62 3.25 -11.89
CA VAL A 246 -16.22 2.98 -10.57
C VAL A 246 -16.59 4.29 -9.88
N GLY A 247 -15.74 5.32 -9.98
CA GLY A 247 -15.98 6.65 -9.45
C GLY A 247 -17.24 7.31 -10.03
N TRP A 248 -17.46 7.17 -11.34
CA TRP A 248 -18.67 7.65 -12.00
C TRP A 248 -19.95 7.03 -11.40
N ARG A 249 -19.90 5.73 -11.09
CA ARG A 249 -21.01 5.05 -10.42
C ARG A 249 -21.23 5.55 -9.01
N ALA A 250 -20.13 5.77 -8.25
CA ALA A 250 -20.19 6.32 -6.90
C ALA A 250 -20.71 7.77 -6.87
N ILE A 251 -20.40 8.58 -7.89
CA ILE A 251 -20.93 9.93 -8.04
C ILE A 251 -22.45 9.92 -8.31
N ARG A 252 -22.91 8.98 -9.17
CA ARG A 252 -24.34 8.86 -9.50
C ARG A 252 -25.17 8.26 -8.37
N SER A 253 -24.62 7.37 -7.59
CA SER A 253 -25.26 6.69 -6.47
C SER A 253 -24.26 6.62 -5.29
N PRO A 254 -24.15 7.68 -4.47
CA PRO A 254 -23.15 7.79 -3.41
C PRO A 254 -23.52 6.97 -2.17
N GLU A 255 -23.85 5.70 -2.37
CA GLU A 255 -24.13 4.74 -1.31
C GLU A 255 -22.83 4.19 -0.70
N PRO A 256 -22.82 3.79 0.59
CA PRO A 256 -21.67 3.18 1.24
C PRO A 256 -21.03 2.05 0.44
N LYS A 257 -21.83 1.16 -0.16
CA LYS A 257 -21.36 0.03 -0.96
C LYS A 257 -20.61 0.45 -2.23
N THR A 258 -21.08 1.50 -2.91
CA THR A 258 -20.43 2.00 -4.13
C THR A 258 -19.12 2.71 -3.81
N ILE A 259 -19.08 3.47 -2.71
CA ILE A 259 -17.87 4.13 -2.22
C ILE A 259 -16.84 3.09 -1.76
N GLN A 260 -17.25 2.08 -0.99
CA GLN A 260 -16.37 0.97 -0.61
C GLN A 260 -15.78 0.25 -1.82
N LYS A 261 -16.58 0.05 -2.88
CA LYS A 261 -16.10 -0.54 -4.12
C LYS A 261 -15.05 0.34 -4.79
N LEU A 262 -15.23 1.66 -4.80
CA LEU A 262 -14.26 2.61 -5.35
C LEU A 262 -12.93 2.57 -4.58
N VAL A 263 -12.98 2.68 -3.26
CA VAL A 263 -11.79 2.58 -2.40
C VAL A 263 -11.10 1.23 -2.56
N LYS A 264 -11.86 0.14 -2.58
CA LYS A 264 -11.30 -1.21 -2.79
C LYS A 264 -10.61 -1.33 -4.16
N THR A 265 -11.18 -0.74 -5.22
CA THR A 265 -10.55 -0.70 -6.54
C THR A 265 -9.23 0.04 -6.49
N GLY A 266 -9.18 1.21 -5.82
CA GLY A 266 -7.94 1.98 -5.64
C GLY A 266 -6.86 1.20 -4.88
N VAL A 267 -7.21 0.58 -3.77
CA VAL A 267 -6.25 -0.24 -3.00
C VAL A 267 -5.72 -1.44 -3.81
N LEU A 268 -6.58 -2.11 -4.58
CA LEU A 268 -6.15 -3.22 -5.44
C LEU A 268 -5.30 -2.75 -6.63
N SER A 269 -5.44 -1.49 -7.03
CA SER A 269 -4.66 -0.90 -8.12
C SER A 269 -3.23 -0.54 -7.72
N LEU A 270 -2.89 -0.46 -6.43
CA LEU A 270 -1.55 -0.06 -5.98
C LEU A 270 -0.44 -0.92 -6.59
N VAL A 271 -0.62 -2.23 -6.61
CA VAL A 271 0.36 -3.14 -7.22
C VAL A 271 0.41 -2.96 -8.75
N TRP A 272 -0.74 -2.71 -9.40
CA TRP A 272 -0.79 -2.48 -10.84
C TRP A 272 -0.11 -1.16 -11.25
N ILE A 273 -0.07 -0.15 -10.38
CA ILE A 273 0.74 1.06 -10.58
C ILE A 273 2.22 0.68 -10.65
N HIS A 274 2.72 -0.14 -9.72
CA HIS A 274 4.10 -0.63 -9.76
C HIS A 274 4.38 -1.48 -10.99
N VAL A 275 3.45 -2.38 -11.36
CA VAL A 275 3.54 -3.18 -12.59
C VAL A 275 3.65 -2.27 -13.82
N GLY A 276 2.83 -1.22 -13.90
CA GLY A 276 2.87 -0.23 -14.99
C GLY A 276 4.21 0.51 -15.06
N LEU A 277 4.70 1.03 -13.93
CA LEU A 277 5.98 1.75 -13.85
C LEU A 277 7.17 0.84 -14.23
N ILE A 278 7.25 -0.35 -13.64
CA ILE A 278 8.34 -1.30 -13.91
C ILE A 278 8.28 -1.74 -15.38
N THR A 279 7.09 -2.01 -15.91
CA THR A 279 6.94 -2.38 -17.34
C THR A 279 7.39 -1.25 -18.24
N ALA A 280 7.05 0.02 -17.93
CA ALA A 280 7.44 1.16 -18.74
C ALA A 280 8.94 1.41 -18.76
N VAL A 281 9.63 1.18 -17.62
CA VAL A 281 11.06 1.50 -17.45
C VAL A 281 11.95 0.30 -17.81
N LEU A 282 11.62 -0.90 -17.33
CA LEU A 282 12.47 -2.09 -17.39
C LEU A 282 11.91 -3.21 -18.28
N GLY A 283 10.65 -3.08 -18.72
CA GLY A 283 9.97 -4.06 -19.54
C GLY A 283 9.15 -5.10 -18.75
N PRO A 284 8.28 -5.86 -19.47
CA PRO A 284 7.33 -6.79 -18.85
C PRO A 284 7.96 -7.89 -17.97
N PRO A 285 9.11 -8.49 -18.33
CA PRO A 285 9.70 -9.56 -17.51
C PRO A 285 10.01 -9.13 -16.08
N ALA A 286 10.48 -7.89 -15.88
CA ALA A 286 10.79 -7.34 -14.55
C ALA A 286 9.55 -7.13 -13.69
N ALA A 287 8.38 -6.97 -14.30
CA ALA A 287 7.11 -6.76 -13.61
C ALA A 287 6.41 -8.08 -13.19
N LEU A 288 6.78 -9.23 -13.75
CA LEU A 288 6.12 -10.52 -13.48
C LEU A 288 6.09 -10.92 -12.00
N PRO A 289 7.16 -10.71 -11.17
CA PRO A 289 7.11 -11.01 -9.75
C PRO A 289 6.02 -10.22 -9.01
N PHE A 290 5.75 -8.97 -9.41
CA PHE A 290 4.73 -8.12 -8.81
C PHE A 290 3.32 -8.57 -9.19
N VAL A 291 3.12 -9.04 -10.42
CA VAL A 291 1.86 -9.69 -10.82
C VAL A 291 1.62 -10.93 -9.97
N ALA A 292 2.65 -11.75 -9.74
CA ALA A 292 2.55 -12.93 -8.88
C ALA A 292 2.20 -12.54 -7.43
N LEU A 293 2.84 -11.51 -6.85
CA LEU A 293 2.49 -10.99 -5.53
C LEU A 293 1.03 -10.53 -5.46
N TRP A 294 0.53 -9.86 -6.50
CA TRP A 294 -0.88 -9.45 -6.57
C TRP A 294 -1.83 -10.65 -6.58
N VAL A 295 -1.53 -11.69 -7.39
CA VAL A 295 -2.34 -12.91 -7.43
C VAL A 295 -2.39 -13.57 -6.06
N VAL A 296 -1.24 -13.71 -5.38
CA VAL A 296 -1.17 -14.28 -4.02
C VAL A 296 -1.99 -13.46 -3.04
N ALA A 297 -1.84 -12.12 -3.03
CA ALA A 297 -2.60 -11.22 -2.16
C ALA A 297 -4.11 -11.33 -2.42
N PHE A 298 -4.52 -11.40 -3.69
CA PHE A 298 -5.91 -11.54 -4.10
C PHE A 298 -6.53 -12.87 -3.65
N LEU A 299 -5.81 -13.98 -3.85
CA LEU A 299 -6.28 -15.31 -3.44
C LEU A 299 -6.42 -15.41 -1.91
N ILE A 300 -5.46 -14.85 -1.16
CA ILE A 300 -5.52 -14.77 0.29
C ILE A 300 -6.70 -13.91 0.75
N ALA A 301 -6.91 -12.75 0.12
CA ALA A 301 -8.05 -11.87 0.44
C ALA A 301 -9.39 -12.60 0.26
N ARG A 302 -9.55 -13.34 -0.83
CA ARG A 302 -10.76 -14.12 -1.08
C ARG A 302 -11.02 -15.16 0.01
N ARG A 303 -9.98 -15.80 0.55
CA ARG A 303 -10.13 -16.82 1.61
C ARG A 303 -10.33 -16.21 2.99
N LEU A 304 -9.64 -15.11 3.31
CA LEU A 304 -9.71 -14.50 4.64
C LEU A 304 -11.01 -13.73 4.90
N TYR A 305 -11.65 -13.20 3.84
CA TYR A 305 -12.85 -12.36 3.94
C TYR A 305 -14.06 -12.98 3.24
N ALA A 306 -13.98 -14.26 2.85
CA ALA A 306 -15.11 -15.01 2.27
C ALA A 306 -16.05 -15.60 3.35
N THR A 307 -15.71 -15.44 4.61
CA THR A 307 -16.52 -15.78 5.79
C THR A 307 -16.98 -14.49 6.46
#